data_aad33ef4251e565391d45011d3b04b87
#
_entry.id   aad33ef4251e565391d45011d3b04b87
#
_cell.length_a   1.000
_cell.length_b   1.000
_cell.length_c   1.000
_cell.angle_alpha   90.00
_cell.angle_beta   90.00
_cell.angle_gamma   90.00
#
_symmetry.space_group_name_H-M   'P 1'
#
loop_
_entity.id
_entity.type
_entity.pdbx_description
1 polymer ?
#
loop_
_entity_poly.entity_id
_entity_poly.type
_entity_poly.pdbx_seq_one_letter_code
_entity_poly.pdbx_strand_id
1 'polypeptide(L)'
;GDKICALVAGGGYAEYICVDERLCLPIPKGLSFAEAASLPEVIFTVWFNLFQKAKLTKGEKLLIHGGTSGIGVMGLQIAQALGITTYATAGSSEKIDFLKKIGVSKAIHYKKEAFSEILKEEKLDVILDMVGGDYTNKNLELLQSKGRLVNINAMKSAKVTIDLWQIISKNLILTGSLLKPQPINVKAKIAKEVETTVWPLFKDKQIKPFIEKTFPLEKAGEAHQLMESSSHIGKIILNVDE
;
A
#
# COMPACT_ATOMS: atom_id res chain seq x y z
N GLY A 1 -5.72 18.21 23.94
CA GLY A 1 -5.05 19.09 23.01
C GLY A 1 -3.91 18.44 22.22
N ASP A 2 -3.78 17.09 22.25
CA ASP A 2 -2.72 16.40 21.53
C ASP A 2 -2.98 16.37 20.01
N LYS A 3 -1.91 16.56 19.23
CA LYS A 3 -1.97 16.44 17.79
C LYS A 3 -1.77 14.97 17.40
N ILE A 4 -2.83 14.33 16.88
CA ILE A 4 -2.83 12.92 16.55
C ILE A 4 -3.34 12.66 15.12
N CYS A 5 -3.05 11.48 14.59
CA CYS A 5 -3.76 10.87 13.47
C CYS A 5 -4.24 9.48 13.89
N ALA A 6 -5.31 8.98 13.26
CA ALA A 6 -5.89 7.71 13.66
C ALA A 6 -6.50 6.95 12.46
N LEU A 7 -6.51 5.62 12.55
CA LEU A 7 -7.28 4.79 11.63
C LEU A 7 -8.70 4.61 12.15
N VAL A 8 -9.69 5.05 11.38
CA VAL A 8 -11.10 4.89 11.69
C VAL A 8 -11.78 3.91 10.72
N ALA A 9 -12.79 3.19 11.20
CA ALA A 9 -13.52 2.24 10.37
C ALA A 9 -14.53 2.90 9.40
N GLY A 10 -14.85 4.17 9.65
CA GLY A 10 -15.75 5.02 8.89
C GLY A 10 -16.07 6.29 9.66
N GLY A 11 -16.85 7.19 9.06
CA GLY A 11 -17.27 8.44 9.70
C GLY A 11 -16.20 9.55 9.71
N GLY A 12 -15.09 9.39 8.95
CA GLY A 12 -14.01 10.38 8.89
C GLY A 12 -14.35 11.67 8.11
N TYR A 13 -15.50 11.74 7.46
CA TYR A 13 -15.99 12.96 6.80
C TYR A 13 -16.83 13.77 7.81
N ALA A 14 -16.17 14.24 8.84
CA ALA A 14 -16.79 14.95 9.95
C ALA A 14 -15.78 15.82 10.69
N GLU A 15 -16.26 16.90 11.32
CA GLU A 15 -15.47 17.79 12.18
C GLU A 15 -15.00 17.08 13.45
N TYR A 16 -15.80 16.15 13.96
CA TYR A 16 -15.53 15.37 15.17
C TYR A 16 -15.77 13.90 14.93
N ILE A 17 -14.94 13.07 15.53
CA ILE A 17 -15.06 11.62 15.46
C ILE A 17 -14.60 10.96 16.77
N CYS A 18 -15.35 9.94 17.21
CA CYS A 18 -14.91 9.09 18.30
C CYS A 18 -14.04 7.95 17.78
N VAL A 19 -12.89 7.76 18.38
CA VAL A 19 -11.94 6.71 18.04
C VAL A 19 -11.37 6.09 19.30
N ASP A 20 -11.06 4.79 19.26
CA ASP A 20 -10.38 4.11 20.37
C ASP A 20 -8.96 4.68 20.52
N GLU A 21 -8.59 5.07 21.75
CA GLU A 21 -7.30 5.69 22.04
C GLU A 21 -6.09 4.87 21.54
N ARG A 22 -6.21 3.55 21.53
CA ARG A 22 -5.16 2.63 21.06
C ARG A 22 -4.87 2.74 19.55
N LEU A 23 -5.75 3.41 18.80
CA LEU A 23 -5.60 3.67 17.36
C LEU A 23 -5.12 5.10 17.07
N CYS A 24 -4.97 5.92 18.11
CA CYS A 24 -4.44 7.27 18.02
C CYS A 24 -2.91 7.22 18.03
N LEU A 25 -2.31 7.81 17.02
CA LEU A 25 -0.87 7.92 16.87
C LEU A 25 -0.47 9.39 16.92
N PRO A 26 0.63 9.77 17.58
CA PRO A 26 1.14 11.13 17.48
C PRO A 26 1.49 11.45 16.03
N ILE A 27 1.25 12.68 15.60
CA ILE A 27 1.66 13.12 14.27
C ILE A 27 3.20 13.05 14.18
N PRO A 28 3.79 12.40 13.14
CA PRO A 28 5.23 12.39 12.96
C PRO A 28 5.79 13.82 12.92
N LYS A 29 6.89 14.05 13.63
CA LYS A 29 7.47 15.40 13.74
C LYS A 29 7.78 16.01 12.37
N GLY A 30 7.26 17.21 12.14
CA GLY A 30 7.48 17.97 10.91
C GLY A 30 6.42 17.76 9.83
N LEU A 31 5.44 16.89 10.04
CA LEU A 31 4.30 16.74 9.14
C LEU A 31 3.15 17.65 9.53
N SER A 32 2.44 18.16 8.53
CA SER A 32 1.18 18.87 8.66
C SER A 32 0.02 17.90 9.00
N PHE A 33 -1.14 18.43 9.40
CA PHE A 33 -2.35 17.62 9.61
C PHE A 33 -2.78 16.90 8.33
N ALA A 34 -2.74 17.54 7.17
CA ALA A 34 -3.07 16.93 5.89
C ALA A 34 -2.13 15.75 5.56
N GLU A 35 -0.83 15.93 5.76
CA GLU A 35 0.15 14.85 5.58
C GLU A 35 -0.10 13.70 6.56
N ALA A 36 -0.34 14.00 7.84
CA ALA A 36 -0.63 13.02 8.85
C ALA A 36 -1.93 12.24 8.57
N ALA A 37 -2.98 12.91 8.10
CA ALA A 37 -4.25 12.28 7.72
C ALA A 37 -4.09 11.29 6.56
N SER A 38 -3.08 11.48 5.70
CA SER A 38 -2.79 10.58 4.57
C SER A 38 -2.22 9.22 4.98
N LEU A 39 -1.74 9.07 6.22
CA LEU A 39 -0.89 7.95 6.65
C LEU A 39 -1.64 6.72 7.20
N PRO A 40 -2.62 6.84 8.13
CA PRO A 40 -3.09 5.68 8.90
C PRO A 40 -3.61 4.55 8.02
N GLU A 41 -4.51 4.82 7.08
CA GLU A 41 -5.10 3.79 6.23
C GLU A 41 -4.03 3.06 5.41
N VAL A 42 -3.12 3.80 4.76
CA VAL A 42 -2.13 3.20 3.87
C VAL A 42 -1.04 2.46 4.65
N ILE A 43 -0.55 3.03 5.76
CA ILE A 43 0.54 2.42 6.52
C ILE A 43 0.05 1.18 7.27
N PHE A 44 -1.13 1.22 7.89
CA PHE A 44 -1.70 0.05 8.55
C PHE A 44 -1.93 -1.09 7.56
N THR A 45 -2.44 -0.78 6.36
CA THR A 45 -2.64 -1.77 5.30
C THR A 45 -1.31 -2.37 4.84
N VAL A 46 -0.32 -1.54 4.58
CA VAL A 46 1.04 -1.98 4.21
C VAL A 46 1.65 -2.85 5.30
N TRP A 47 1.64 -2.36 6.55
CA TRP A 47 2.25 -3.06 7.67
C TRP A 47 1.61 -4.42 7.91
N PHE A 48 0.29 -4.45 7.98
CA PHE A 48 -0.45 -5.69 8.19
C PHE A 48 -0.20 -6.73 7.11
N ASN A 49 -0.20 -6.33 5.85
CA ASN A 49 -0.07 -7.25 4.73
C ASN A 49 1.37 -7.65 4.43
N LEU A 50 2.29 -6.71 4.38
CA LEU A 50 3.66 -7.00 4.00
C LEU A 50 4.49 -7.53 5.18
N PHE A 51 4.36 -6.92 6.37
CA PHE A 51 5.25 -7.25 7.49
C PHE A 51 4.65 -8.26 8.47
N GLN A 52 3.35 -8.20 8.77
CA GLN A 52 2.74 -9.18 9.67
C GLN A 52 2.32 -10.46 8.95
N LYS A 53 1.65 -10.37 7.78
CA LYS A 53 1.17 -11.55 7.04
C LYS A 53 2.25 -12.17 6.15
N ALA A 54 2.82 -11.40 5.24
CA ALA A 54 3.86 -11.90 4.34
C ALA A 54 5.23 -12.06 5.01
N LYS A 55 5.43 -11.46 6.19
CA LYS A 55 6.72 -11.47 6.91
C LYS A 55 7.89 -11.05 6.01
N LEU A 56 7.65 -9.98 5.26
CA LEU A 56 8.64 -9.40 4.35
C LEU A 56 9.87 -8.93 5.15
N THR A 57 11.06 -9.29 4.69
CA THR A 57 12.32 -9.02 5.39
C THR A 57 13.36 -8.39 4.48
N LYS A 58 14.37 -7.78 5.09
CA LYS A 58 15.51 -7.16 4.39
C LYS A 58 16.16 -8.13 3.40
N GLY A 59 16.47 -7.64 2.22
CA GLY A 59 17.12 -8.40 1.13
C GLY A 59 16.13 -9.11 0.21
N GLU A 60 14.84 -9.18 0.55
CA GLU A 60 13.81 -9.76 -0.29
C GLU A 60 13.38 -8.82 -1.42
N LYS A 61 12.66 -9.38 -2.40
CA LYS A 61 12.15 -8.70 -3.59
C LYS A 61 10.62 -8.61 -3.54
N LEU A 62 10.10 -7.39 -3.58
CA LEU A 62 8.68 -7.07 -3.49
C LEU A 62 8.15 -6.49 -4.81
N LEU A 63 7.07 -7.06 -5.34
CA LEU A 63 6.26 -6.42 -6.39
C LEU A 63 4.97 -5.84 -5.79
N ILE A 64 4.64 -4.60 -6.12
CA ILE A 64 3.33 -3.99 -5.82
C ILE A 64 2.62 -3.63 -7.11
N HIS A 65 1.45 -4.24 -7.34
CA HIS A 65 0.54 -3.80 -8.38
C HIS A 65 -0.17 -2.52 -7.96
N GLY A 66 -0.30 -1.55 -8.90
CA GLY A 66 -0.83 -0.23 -8.56
C GLY A 66 0.13 0.61 -7.70
N GLY A 67 1.42 0.62 -8.08
CA GLY A 67 2.52 1.25 -7.33
C GLY A 67 2.35 2.74 -7.05
N THR A 68 1.47 3.45 -7.76
CA THR A 68 1.19 4.88 -7.54
C THR A 68 -0.07 5.16 -6.72
N SER A 69 -0.79 4.13 -6.28
CA SER A 69 -1.85 4.30 -5.27
C SER A 69 -1.25 4.74 -3.93
N GLY A 70 -2.06 5.27 -3.02
CA GLY A 70 -1.57 5.63 -1.68
C GLY A 70 -0.87 4.47 -0.98
N ILE A 71 -1.46 3.26 -1.04
CA ILE A 71 -0.87 2.02 -0.49
C ILE A 71 0.43 1.68 -1.23
N GLY A 72 0.43 1.76 -2.57
CA GLY A 72 1.60 1.45 -3.39
C GLY A 72 2.78 2.36 -3.09
N VAL A 73 2.57 3.67 -3.13
CA VAL A 73 3.64 4.66 -2.86
C VAL A 73 4.24 4.48 -1.47
N MET A 74 3.40 4.31 -0.45
CA MET A 74 3.88 4.17 0.92
C MET A 74 4.55 2.79 1.14
N GLY A 75 3.95 1.73 0.58
CA GLY A 75 4.53 0.37 0.66
C GLY A 75 5.91 0.26 0.01
N LEU A 76 6.08 0.88 -1.16
CA LEU A 76 7.38 0.93 -1.85
C LEU A 76 8.43 1.67 -1.04
N GLN A 77 8.10 2.85 -0.50
CA GLN A 77 9.04 3.64 0.29
C GLN A 77 9.44 2.95 1.59
N ILE A 78 8.48 2.40 2.35
CA ILE A 78 8.76 1.67 3.59
C ILE A 78 9.65 0.46 3.28
N ALA A 79 9.31 -0.33 2.24
CA ALA A 79 10.09 -1.49 1.85
C ALA A 79 11.53 -1.11 1.49
N GLN A 80 11.74 -0.06 0.69
CA GLN A 80 13.08 0.44 0.33
C GLN A 80 13.88 0.89 1.55
N ALA A 81 13.26 1.67 2.44
CA ALA A 81 13.91 2.13 3.68
C ALA A 81 14.34 0.96 4.59
N LEU A 82 13.63 -0.17 4.50
CA LEU A 82 13.96 -1.41 5.23
C LEU A 82 14.88 -2.35 4.43
N GLY A 83 15.43 -1.93 3.30
CA GLY A 83 16.42 -2.67 2.52
C GLY A 83 15.83 -3.78 1.64
N ILE A 84 14.61 -3.60 1.15
CA ILE A 84 13.91 -4.52 0.25
C ILE A 84 13.98 -3.95 -1.18
N THR A 85 14.27 -4.81 -2.16
CA THR A 85 14.25 -4.43 -3.58
C THR A 85 12.81 -4.37 -4.07
N THR A 86 12.42 -3.26 -4.71
CA THR A 86 11.02 -3.02 -5.09
C THR A 86 10.80 -2.96 -6.59
N TYR A 87 9.68 -3.53 -7.00
CA TYR A 87 9.14 -3.53 -8.35
C TYR A 87 7.70 -3.03 -8.30
N ALA A 88 7.22 -2.37 -9.36
CA ALA A 88 5.85 -1.88 -9.36
C ALA A 88 5.26 -1.81 -10.76
N THR A 89 3.93 -1.93 -10.84
CA THR A 89 3.17 -1.68 -12.07
C THR A 89 2.36 -0.40 -11.95
N ALA A 90 2.26 0.35 -13.06
CA ALA A 90 1.39 1.52 -13.18
C ALA A 90 0.83 1.68 -14.60
N GLY A 91 -0.18 2.52 -14.79
CA GLY A 91 -0.99 2.58 -16.02
C GLY A 91 -0.73 3.78 -16.93
N SER A 92 0.25 4.66 -16.63
CA SER A 92 0.62 5.78 -17.49
C SER A 92 2.12 6.06 -17.43
N SER A 93 2.65 6.73 -18.44
CA SER A 93 4.08 7.09 -18.51
C SER A 93 4.48 8.01 -17.37
N GLU A 94 3.65 8.99 -17.03
CA GLU A 94 3.86 9.88 -15.88
C GLU A 94 4.02 9.10 -14.56
N LYS A 95 3.14 8.12 -14.35
CA LYS A 95 3.20 7.23 -13.17
C LYS A 95 4.45 6.37 -13.15
N ILE A 96 4.92 5.92 -14.30
CA ILE A 96 6.20 5.18 -14.42
C ILE A 96 7.37 6.08 -14.06
N ASP A 97 7.39 7.31 -14.56
CA ASP A 97 8.47 8.27 -14.25
C ASP A 97 8.48 8.64 -12.76
N PHE A 98 7.30 8.78 -12.15
CA PHE A 98 7.19 8.96 -10.70
C PHE A 98 7.78 7.76 -9.93
N LEU A 99 7.45 6.52 -10.32
CA LEU A 99 7.98 5.32 -9.66
C LEU A 99 9.51 5.22 -9.78
N LYS A 100 10.07 5.55 -10.94
CA LYS A 100 11.53 5.63 -11.12
C LYS A 100 12.14 6.68 -10.20
N LYS A 101 11.51 7.86 -10.10
CA LYS A 101 11.97 8.97 -9.26
C LYS A 101 12.00 8.61 -7.77
N ILE A 102 11.10 7.76 -7.29
CA ILE A 102 11.12 7.26 -5.91
C ILE A 102 11.98 6.00 -5.71
N GLY A 103 12.80 5.60 -6.70
CA GLY A 103 13.78 4.55 -6.55
C GLY A 103 13.30 3.13 -6.78
N VAL A 104 12.17 2.92 -7.47
CA VAL A 104 11.70 1.57 -7.83
C VAL A 104 12.65 0.94 -8.86
N SER A 105 13.13 -0.27 -8.60
CA SER A 105 14.13 -0.95 -9.44
C SER A 105 13.64 -1.22 -10.86
N LYS A 106 12.38 -1.68 -11.02
CA LYS A 106 11.69 -1.75 -12.31
C LYS A 106 10.26 -1.27 -12.15
N ALA A 107 9.90 -0.21 -12.87
CA ALA A 107 8.55 0.31 -12.99
C ALA A 107 7.98 -0.09 -14.35
N ILE A 108 6.87 -0.84 -14.38
CA ILE A 108 6.33 -1.49 -15.57
C ILE A 108 5.00 -0.87 -15.96
N HIS A 109 4.89 -0.43 -17.21
CA HIS A 109 3.68 0.15 -17.77
C HIS A 109 2.72 -0.96 -18.25
N TYR A 110 1.86 -1.46 -17.35
CA TYR A 110 1.04 -2.67 -17.58
C TYR A 110 0.09 -2.60 -18.80
N LYS A 111 -0.18 -1.40 -19.34
CA LYS A 111 -0.97 -1.25 -20.59
C LYS A 111 -0.12 -1.43 -21.85
N LYS A 112 1.20 -1.38 -21.75
CA LYS A 112 2.13 -1.46 -22.87
C LYS A 112 3.04 -2.67 -22.80
N GLU A 113 3.25 -3.21 -21.61
CA GLU A 113 4.27 -4.20 -21.31
C GLU A 113 3.68 -5.35 -20.49
N ALA A 114 4.12 -6.57 -20.76
CA ALA A 114 3.77 -7.75 -19.99
C ALA A 114 4.69 -7.86 -18.77
N PHE A 115 4.19 -7.51 -17.59
CA PHE A 115 4.98 -7.54 -16.35
C PHE A 115 5.55 -8.93 -16.03
N SER A 116 4.82 -10.00 -16.41
CA SER A 116 5.26 -11.38 -16.23
C SER A 116 6.53 -11.69 -17.02
N GLU A 117 6.65 -11.19 -18.24
CA GLU A 117 7.85 -11.40 -19.07
C GLU A 117 9.04 -10.56 -18.55
N ILE A 118 8.78 -9.29 -18.19
CA ILE A 118 9.83 -8.37 -17.71
C ILE A 118 10.44 -8.84 -16.38
N LEU A 119 9.63 -9.45 -15.52
CA LEU A 119 10.05 -9.87 -14.18
C LEU A 119 10.38 -11.37 -14.07
N LYS A 120 10.32 -12.12 -15.18
CA LYS A 120 10.48 -13.58 -15.20
C LYS A 120 11.73 -14.08 -14.46
N GLU A 121 12.85 -13.38 -14.64
CA GLU A 121 14.13 -13.77 -14.05
C GLU A 121 14.38 -13.16 -12.65
N GLU A 122 13.46 -12.31 -12.16
CA GLU A 122 13.66 -11.59 -10.89
C GLU A 122 13.49 -12.46 -9.65
N LYS A 123 12.74 -13.58 -9.74
CA LYS A 123 12.49 -14.49 -8.61
C LYS A 123 11.98 -13.73 -7.38
N LEU A 124 10.73 -13.29 -7.45
CA LEU A 124 10.12 -12.44 -6.43
C LEU A 124 9.80 -13.23 -5.15
N ASP A 125 9.96 -12.58 -3.99
CA ASP A 125 9.62 -13.14 -2.68
C ASP A 125 8.18 -12.85 -2.30
N VAL A 126 7.74 -11.60 -2.48
CA VAL A 126 6.41 -11.13 -2.10
C VAL A 126 5.79 -10.34 -3.23
N ILE A 127 4.50 -10.57 -3.46
CA ILE A 127 3.69 -9.76 -4.36
C ILE A 127 2.46 -9.26 -3.60
N LEU A 128 2.25 -7.94 -3.61
CA LEU A 128 1.03 -7.30 -3.13
C LEU A 128 0.12 -7.03 -4.31
N ASP A 129 -1.04 -7.67 -4.33
CA ASP A 129 -1.99 -7.61 -5.43
C ASP A 129 -3.32 -7.00 -4.99
N MET A 130 -3.79 -6.02 -5.77
CA MET A 130 -5.12 -5.43 -5.67
C MET A 130 -5.95 -5.64 -6.93
N VAL A 131 -5.38 -6.29 -7.94
CA VAL A 131 -5.98 -6.46 -9.27
C VAL A 131 -6.79 -7.76 -9.38
N GLY A 132 -6.20 -8.88 -8.96
CA GLY A 132 -6.83 -10.19 -9.08
C GLY A 132 -6.99 -10.66 -10.54
N GLY A 133 -7.95 -11.52 -10.80
CA GLY A 133 -8.24 -12.03 -12.14
C GLY A 133 -7.04 -12.77 -12.75
N ASP A 134 -6.72 -12.47 -14.01
CA ASP A 134 -5.61 -13.09 -14.76
C ASP A 134 -4.21 -12.73 -14.22
N TYR A 135 -4.11 -11.73 -13.32
CA TYR A 135 -2.86 -11.42 -12.65
C TYR A 135 -2.44 -12.53 -11.68
N THR A 136 -3.40 -13.24 -11.08
CA THR A 136 -3.12 -14.25 -10.06
C THR A 136 -2.15 -15.33 -10.55
N ASN A 137 -2.41 -15.97 -11.69
CA ASN A 137 -1.51 -17.00 -12.22
C ASN A 137 -0.14 -16.43 -12.62
N LYS A 138 -0.11 -15.27 -13.27
CA LYS A 138 1.14 -14.57 -13.61
C LYS A 138 1.97 -14.24 -12.36
N ASN A 139 1.31 -13.85 -11.28
CA ASN A 139 1.96 -13.61 -10.00
C ASN A 139 2.55 -14.89 -9.41
N LEU A 140 1.81 -16.01 -9.45
CA LEU A 140 2.33 -17.30 -8.99
C LEU A 140 3.55 -17.78 -9.80
N GLU A 141 3.58 -17.51 -11.11
CA GLU A 141 4.73 -17.81 -11.98
C GLU A 141 5.98 -17.04 -11.57
N LEU A 142 5.86 -15.77 -11.21
CA LEU A 142 6.97 -14.89 -10.83
C LEU A 142 7.55 -15.17 -9.44
N LEU A 143 6.76 -15.78 -8.56
CA LEU A 143 7.21 -16.08 -7.21
C LEU A 143 8.25 -17.22 -7.22
N GLN A 144 9.32 -17.03 -6.45
CA GLN A 144 10.28 -18.08 -6.16
C GLN A 144 9.74 -19.07 -5.10
N SER A 145 10.51 -20.11 -4.81
CA SER A 145 10.17 -21.07 -3.74
C SER A 145 9.91 -20.34 -2.41
N LYS A 146 8.84 -20.72 -1.72
CA LYS A 146 8.32 -20.09 -0.49
C LYS A 146 7.84 -18.65 -0.68
N GLY A 147 7.59 -18.23 -1.91
CA GLY A 147 7.02 -16.92 -2.23
C GLY A 147 5.62 -16.72 -1.66
N ARG A 148 5.23 -15.46 -1.50
CA ARG A 148 3.96 -15.08 -0.88
C ARG A 148 3.20 -14.11 -1.78
N LEU A 149 1.98 -14.49 -2.16
CA LEU A 149 1.03 -13.61 -2.85
C LEU A 149 0.00 -13.12 -1.85
N VAL A 150 -0.07 -11.82 -1.64
CA VAL A 150 -1.01 -11.19 -0.71
C VAL A 150 -2.01 -10.35 -1.48
N ASN A 151 -3.28 -10.76 -1.47
CA ASN A 151 -4.36 -10.03 -2.11
C ASN A 151 -5.03 -9.09 -1.09
N ILE A 152 -5.15 -7.81 -1.45
CA ILE A 152 -5.85 -6.80 -0.64
C ILE A 152 -7.12 -6.29 -1.34
N ASN A 153 -7.27 -6.62 -2.62
CA ASN A 153 -8.47 -6.37 -3.42
C ASN A 153 -8.46 -7.33 -4.63
N ALA A 154 -9.55 -7.32 -5.40
CA ALA A 154 -9.72 -8.07 -6.64
C ALA A 154 -10.50 -7.23 -7.67
N MET A 155 -9.94 -6.08 -8.04
CA MET A 155 -10.60 -5.06 -8.87
C MET A 155 -11.04 -5.59 -10.23
N LYS A 156 -10.28 -6.51 -10.82
CA LYS A 156 -10.59 -7.10 -12.13
C LYS A 156 -11.54 -8.28 -12.02
N SER A 157 -11.27 -9.21 -11.11
CA SER A 157 -12.12 -10.36 -10.81
C SER A 157 -11.68 -11.04 -9.51
N ALA A 158 -12.67 -11.38 -8.67
CA ALA A 158 -12.45 -12.19 -7.48
C ALA A 158 -12.47 -13.71 -7.77
N LYS A 159 -13.04 -14.12 -8.91
CA LYS A 159 -13.08 -15.53 -9.33
C LYS A 159 -11.94 -15.83 -10.27
N VAL A 160 -11.06 -16.76 -9.89
CA VAL A 160 -9.88 -17.15 -10.65
C VAL A 160 -9.73 -18.66 -10.68
N THR A 161 -9.23 -19.20 -11.78
CA THR A 161 -8.76 -20.59 -11.87
C THR A 161 -7.26 -20.59 -11.61
N ILE A 162 -6.78 -21.43 -10.70
CA ILE A 162 -5.38 -21.48 -10.28
C ILE A 162 -4.81 -22.85 -10.64
N ASP A 163 -3.60 -22.86 -11.18
CA ASP A 163 -2.81 -24.07 -11.29
C ASP A 163 -2.18 -24.39 -9.91
N LEU A 164 -2.76 -25.39 -9.24
CA LEU A 164 -2.31 -25.82 -7.92
C LEU A 164 -0.87 -26.36 -7.94
N TRP A 165 -0.40 -26.88 -9.07
CA TRP A 165 0.97 -27.38 -9.15
C TRP A 165 2.00 -26.30 -8.91
N GLN A 166 1.74 -25.07 -9.32
CA GLN A 166 2.62 -23.93 -9.03
C GLN A 166 2.74 -23.69 -7.51
N ILE A 167 1.62 -23.81 -6.79
CA ILE A 167 1.62 -23.65 -5.32
C ILE A 167 2.39 -24.79 -4.66
N ILE A 168 2.12 -26.03 -5.07
CA ILE A 168 2.72 -27.23 -4.48
C ILE A 168 4.24 -27.26 -4.73
N SER A 169 4.64 -27.12 -6.00
CA SER A 169 6.05 -27.27 -6.42
C SER A 169 6.99 -26.22 -5.84
N LYS A 170 6.47 -25.01 -5.60
CA LYS A 170 7.23 -23.88 -5.03
C LYS A 170 6.95 -23.65 -3.54
N ASN A 171 6.03 -24.41 -2.92
CA ASN A 171 5.60 -24.20 -1.53
C ASN A 171 5.13 -22.73 -1.29
N LEU A 172 4.25 -22.24 -2.16
CA LEU A 172 3.78 -20.86 -2.11
C LEU A 172 2.72 -20.64 -1.03
N ILE A 173 2.63 -19.40 -0.54
CA ILE A 173 1.55 -18.93 0.29
C ILE A 173 0.69 -17.97 -0.54
N LEU A 174 -0.59 -18.32 -0.73
CA LEU A 174 -1.61 -17.44 -1.27
C LEU A 174 -2.52 -17.00 -0.11
N THR A 175 -2.56 -15.72 0.16
CA THR A 175 -3.35 -15.16 1.28
C THR A 175 -3.99 -13.84 0.90
N GLY A 176 -4.87 -13.35 1.75
CA GLY A 176 -5.50 -12.04 1.60
C GLY A 176 -5.95 -11.48 2.93
N SER A 177 -6.34 -10.23 2.94
CA SER A 177 -6.88 -9.60 4.14
C SER A 177 -7.83 -8.46 3.85
N LEU A 178 -8.70 -8.23 4.82
CA LEU A 178 -9.43 -6.98 5.01
C LEU A 178 -9.01 -6.40 6.36
N LEU A 179 -8.52 -5.17 6.37
CA LEU A 179 -8.12 -4.51 7.60
C LEU A 179 -9.33 -3.96 8.37
N LYS A 180 -10.32 -3.43 7.66
CA LYS A 180 -11.52 -2.81 8.27
C LYS A 180 -12.21 -3.67 9.33
N PRO A 181 -12.52 -4.97 9.09
CA PRO A 181 -13.19 -5.84 10.05
C PRO A 181 -12.28 -6.40 11.15
N GLN A 182 -10.97 -6.12 11.13
CA GLN A 182 -10.06 -6.65 12.16
C GLN A 182 -10.43 -6.10 13.54
N PRO A 183 -10.31 -6.92 14.61
CA PRO A 183 -10.51 -6.47 15.98
C PRO A 183 -9.59 -5.31 16.35
N ILE A 184 -10.02 -4.48 17.31
CA ILE A 184 -9.26 -3.30 17.75
C ILE A 184 -7.88 -3.70 18.31
N ASN A 185 -7.76 -4.80 19.03
CA ASN A 185 -6.48 -5.26 19.55
C ASN A 185 -5.47 -5.60 18.42
N VAL A 186 -5.93 -6.12 17.30
CA VAL A 186 -5.07 -6.36 16.11
C VAL A 186 -4.60 -5.02 15.53
N LYS A 187 -5.51 -4.07 15.37
CA LYS A 187 -5.17 -2.73 14.86
C LYS A 187 -4.26 -1.97 15.84
N ALA A 188 -4.48 -2.08 17.14
CA ALA A 188 -3.64 -1.49 18.17
C ALA A 188 -2.20 -2.04 18.14
N LYS A 189 -2.05 -3.35 17.90
CA LYS A 189 -0.73 -3.95 17.68
C LYS A 189 -0.04 -3.35 16.46
N ILE A 190 -0.77 -3.20 15.35
CA ILE A 190 -0.25 -2.55 14.14
C ILE A 190 0.17 -1.10 14.46
N ALA A 191 -0.67 -0.33 15.16
CA ALA A 191 -0.38 1.05 15.55
C ALA A 191 0.95 1.15 16.30
N LYS A 192 1.14 0.30 17.32
CA LYS A 192 2.37 0.28 18.12
C LYS A 192 3.61 -0.08 17.30
N GLU A 193 3.51 -1.08 16.42
CA GLU A 193 4.62 -1.49 15.55
C GLU A 193 4.96 -0.40 14.53
N VAL A 194 3.96 0.25 13.96
CA VAL A 194 4.10 1.37 13.03
C VAL A 194 4.77 2.56 13.71
N GLU A 195 4.30 2.95 14.89
CA GLU A 195 4.91 4.05 15.66
C GLU A 195 6.39 3.77 15.94
N THR A 196 6.71 2.55 16.33
CA THR A 196 8.09 2.16 16.68
C THR A 196 9.00 2.07 15.46
N THR A 197 8.50 1.57 14.32
CA THR A 197 9.35 1.23 13.18
C THR A 197 9.25 2.24 12.03
N VAL A 198 8.05 2.75 11.74
CA VAL A 198 7.81 3.59 10.57
C VAL A 198 7.94 5.09 10.89
N TRP A 199 7.51 5.55 12.08
CA TRP A 199 7.63 6.96 12.47
C TRP A 199 9.08 7.49 12.44
N PRO A 200 10.10 6.71 12.88
CA PRO A 200 11.49 7.12 12.71
C PRO A 200 11.89 7.39 11.25
N LEU A 201 11.35 6.63 10.29
CA LEU A 201 11.67 6.82 8.86
C LEU A 201 11.22 8.18 8.33
N PHE A 202 10.10 8.74 8.84
CA PHE A 202 9.69 10.12 8.54
C PHE A 202 10.65 11.14 9.16
N LYS A 203 11.01 10.95 10.44
CA LYS A 203 11.95 11.82 11.15
C LYS A 203 13.29 11.89 10.40
N ASP A 204 13.78 10.77 9.91
CA ASP A 204 15.06 10.64 9.21
C ASP A 204 14.93 10.98 7.70
N LYS A 205 13.74 11.44 7.26
CA LYS A 205 13.43 11.82 5.87
C LYS A 205 13.66 10.72 4.83
N GLN A 206 13.62 9.46 5.25
CA GLN A 206 13.76 8.31 4.36
C GLN A 206 12.47 8.05 3.57
N ILE A 207 11.32 8.41 4.14
CA ILE A 207 10.00 8.32 3.52
C ILE A 207 9.25 9.64 3.68
N LYS A 208 8.30 9.91 2.78
CA LYS A 208 7.43 11.08 2.85
C LYS A 208 6.03 10.77 2.32
N PRO A 209 4.99 11.46 2.81
CA PRO A 209 3.65 11.37 2.24
C PRO A 209 3.61 11.98 0.84
N PHE A 210 2.71 11.45 0.00
CA PHE A 210 2.40 12.02 -1.31
C PHE A 210 0.90 12.32 -1.36
N ILE A 211 0.57 13.60 -1.44
CA ILE A 211 -0.80 14.11 -1.58
C ILE A 211 -0.93 14.68 -2.98
N GLU A 212 -1.85 14.14 -3.76
CA GLU A 212 -2.18 14.65 -5.10
C GLU A 212 -2.89 15.99 -5.00
N LYS A 213 -3.94 16.02 -4.16
CA LYS A 213 -4.76 17.21 -3.99
C LYS A 213 -5.50 17.20 -2.65
N THR A 214 -5.71 18.38 -2.10
CA THR A 214 -6.58 18.61 -0.95
C THR A 214 -7.85 19.32 -1.43
N PHE A 215 -9.00 18.89 -0.92
CA PHE A 215 -10.29 19.49 -1.16
C PHE A 215 -10.94 19.89 0.17
N PRO A 216 -11.73 20.94 0.23
CA PRO A 216 -12.65 21.19 1.34
C PRO A 216 -13.63 20.01 1.49
N LEU A 217 -14.13 19.76 2.70
CA LEU A 217 -15.03 18.63 2.97
C LEU A 217 -16.30 18.66 2.09
N GLU A 218 -16.89 19.83 1.87
CA GLU A 218 -18.08 20.03 1.03
C GLU A 218 -17.85 19.63 -0.44
N LYS A 219 -16.59 19.57 -0.86
CA LYS A 219 -16.19 19.12 -2.21
C LYS A 219 -15.79 17.66 -2.26
N ALA A 220 -16.22 16.86 -1.30
CA ALA A 220 -15.94 15.41 -1.28
C ALA A 220 -16.36 14.69 -2.57
N GLY A 221 -17.45 15.15 -3.23
CA GLY A 221 -17.88 14.62 -4.53
C GLY A 221 -16.82 14.81 -5.64
N GLU A 222 -16.19 15.99 -5.71
CA GLU A 222 -15.09 16.25 -6.66
C GLU A 222 -13.85 15.38 -6.35
N ALA A 223 -13.55 15.20 -5.06
CA ALA A 223 -12.46 14.33 -4.63
C ALA A 223 -12.69 12.86 -5.03
N HIS A 224 -13.92 12.35 -4.92
CA HIS A 224 -14.31 11.02 -5.37
C HIS A 224 -14.17 10.88 -6.90
N GLN A 225 -14.62 11.89 -7.67
CA GLN A 225 -14.45 11.87 -9.13
C GLN A 225 -12.98 11.79 -9.53
N LEU A 226 -12.09 12.54 -8.86
CA LEU A 226 -10.66 12.43 -9.07
C LEU A 226 -10.12 11.03 -8.73
N MET A 227 -10.57 10.44 -7.63
CA MET A 227 -10.19 9.07 -7.25
C MET A 227 -10.65 8.05 -8.30
N GLU A 228 -11.89 8.12 -8.76
CA GLU A 228 -12.47 7.20 -9.75
C GLU A 228 -11.80 7.32 -11.13
N SER A 229 -11.33 8.51 -11.50
CA SER A 229 -10.56 8.70 -12.74
C SER A 229 -9.25 7.92 -12.77
N SER A 230 -8.77 7.47 -11.62
CA SER A 230 -7.49 6.78 -11.45
C SER A 230 -6.29 7.58 -12.00
N SER A 231 -6.39 8.90 -12.16
CA SER A 231 -5.29 9.76 -12.64
C SER A 231 -4.31 10.12 -11.54
N HIS A 232 -4.77 10.21 -10.29
CA HIS A 232 -3.99 10.66 -9.13
C HIS A 232 -2.79 9.76 -8.79
N ILE A 233 -1.81 10.35 -8.08
CA ILE A 233 -0.65 9.67 -7.47
C ILE A 233 -0.68 9.92 -5.95
N GLY A 234 -0.65 8.87 -5.15
CA GLY A 234 -0.68 8.98 -3.69
C GLY A 234 -2.09 9.16 -3.14
N LYS A 235 -2.29 10.15 -2.27
CA LYS A 235 -3.54 10.37 -1.52
C LYS A 235 -4.26 11.65 -1.95
N ILE A 236 -5.57 11.63 -1.80
CA ILE A 236 -6.46 12.77 -1.89
C ILE A 236 -6.96 13.05 -0.48
N ILE A 237 -6.91 14.30 -0.05
CA ILE A 237 -7.24 14.71 1.32
C ILE A 237 -8.49 15.60 1.30
N LEU A 238 -9.35 15.38 2.28
CA LEU A 238 -10.44 16.30 2.61
C LEU A 238 -10.03 17.11 3.83
N ASN A 239 -10.15 18.42 3.73
CA ASN A 239 -9.87 19.36 4.82
C ASN A 239 -11.21 19.81 5.43
N VAL A 240 -11.27 19.77 6.76
CA VAL A 240 -12.49 20.14 7.52
C VAL A 240 -12.44 21.62 7.91
N ASP A 241 -11.24 22.15 8.14
CA ASP A 241 -10.99 23.56 8.46
C ASP A 241 -10.36 24.25 7.24
N GLU A 242 -10.82 25.48 6.94
CA GLU A 242 -10.14 26.42 6.05
C GLU A 242 -9.02 27.16 6.80
#